data_ad846dc3c0264b0b338f449d8b8e29ac
#
_entry.id   ad846dc3c0264b0b338f449d8b8e29ac
#
_cell.length_a   1.000
_cell.length_b   1.000
_cell.length_c   1.000
_cell.angle_alpha   90.00
_cell.angle_beta   90.00
_cell.angle_gamma   90.00
#
_symmetry.space_group_name_H-M   'P 1'
#
loop_
_entity.id
_entity.type
_entity.pdbx_description
1 polymer ?
#
loop_
_entity_poly.entity_id
_entity_poly.type
_entity_poly.pdbx_seq_one_letter_code
_entity_poly.pdbx_strand_id
1 'polypeptide(L)'
;MKDGASAILRARTAAAHEVVDAAYGAYRLDDRESYTAFLIAHARALPAVEAWLAGQAIAFPWRARREALAADLAALGRDMPEPLSFSCATDEAARWGALYVTEGSRLGGVMLVRQVGKGLPRAYLESGFGPGEWRDFRHALDAAADDEAWIDRAAAAAERVFAFYKQAA
;
A
#
# COMPACT_ATOMS: atom_id res chain seq x y z
N MET A 1 14.93 -20.88 7.43
CA MET A 1 15.27 -20.15 6.20
C MET A 1 16.41 -19.19 6.48
N LYS A 2 17.41 -19.09 5.62
CA LYS A 2 18.55 -18.16 5.79
C LYS A 2 18.13 -16.70 5.70
N ASP A 3 17.12 -16.40 4.89
CA ASP A 3 16.55 -15.07 4.73
C ASP A 3 15.12 -15.06 5.30
N GLY A 4 14.74 -13.98 5.98
CA GLY A 4 13.38 -13.83 6.49
C GLY A 4 12.34 -13.76 5.37
N ALA A 5 11.10 -14.14 5.66
CA ALA A 5 10.00 -14.12 4.69
C ALA A 5 9.82 -12.75 4.03
N SER A 6 10.00 -11.69 4.81
CA SER A 6 9.95 -10.30 4.34
C SER A 6 10.98 -9.98 3.26
N ALA A 7 12.19 -10.53 3.36
CA ALA A 7 13.25 -10.38 2.35
C ALA A 7 12.92 -11.18 1.08
N ILE A 8 12.38 -12.39 1.24
CA ILE A 8 11.96 -13.24 0.10
C ILE A 8 10.78 -12.59 -0.63
N LEU A 9 9.76 -12.09 0.09
CA LEU A 9 8.64 -11.36 -0.51
C LEU A 9 9.13 -10.15 -1.31
N ARG A 10 10.04 -9.36 -0.74
CA ARG A 10 10.65 -8.22 -1.45
C ARG A 10 11.30 -8.63 -2.77
N ALA A 11 12.08 -9.72 -2.76
CA ALA A 11 12.74 -10.21 -3.96
C ALA A 11 11.75 -10.72 -5.01
N ARG A 12 10.72 -11.48 -4.58
CA ARG A 12 9.71 -12.05 -5.48
C ARG A 12 8.79 -10.99 -6.10
N THR A 13 8.45 -9.95 -5.35
CA THR A 13 7.53 -8.90 -5.81
C THR A 13 8.24 -7.68 -6.44
N ALA A 14 9.56 -7.70 -6.57
CA ALA A 14 10.33 -6.56 -7.07
C ALA A 14 9.86 -6.07 -8.44
N ALA A 15 9.61 -6.98 -9.39
CA ALA A 15 9.14 -6.63 -10.73
C ALA A 15 7.73 -5.99 -10.71
N ALA A 16 6.82 -6.51 -9.89
CA ALA A 16 5.47 -5.94 -9.72
C ALA A 16 5.53 -4.54 -9.07
N HIS A 17 6.42 -4.37 -8.09
CA HIS A 17 6.67 -3.09 -7.45
C HIS A 17 7.20 -2.04 -8.44
N GLU A 18 8.19 -2.39 -9.27
CA GLU A 18 8.75 -1.51 -10.30
C GLU A 18 7.69 -1.04 -11.31
N VAL A 19 6.76 -1.91 -11.69
CA VAL A 19 5.65 -1.56 -12.58
C VAL A 19 4.72 -0.52 -11.95
N VAL A 20 4.42 -0.64 -10.67
CA VAL A 20 3.61 0.33 -9.93
C VAL A 20 4.36 1.64 -9.74
N ASP A 21 5.64 1.57 -9.36
CA ASP A 21 6.49 2.76 -9.23
C ASP A 21 6.58 3.55 -10.54
N ALA A 22 6.69 2.88 -11.68
CA ALA A 22 6.69 3.53 -12.98
C ALA A 22 5.34 4.20 -13.30
N ALA A 23 4.22 3.55 -12.99
CA ALA A 23 2.89 4.10 -13.23
C ALA A 23 2.62 5.34 -12.37
N TYR A 24 2.90 5.27 -11.07
CA TYR A 24 2.69 6.40 -10.15
C TYR A 24 3.79 7.45 -10.24
N GLY A 25 4.99 7.09 -10.68
CA GLY A 25 6.09 8.02 -10.94
C GLY A 25 5.86 8.98 -12.11
N ALA A 26 4.84 8.72 -12.93
CA ALA A 26 4.40 9.64 -14.00
C ALA A 26 3.71 10.90 -13.46
N TYR A 27 3.20 10.87 -12.21
CA TYR A 27 2.56 12.01 -11.58
C TYR A 27 3.59 12.98 -11.00
N ARG A 28 3.40 14.27 -11.26
CA ARG A 28 4.19 15.36 -10.66
C ARG A 28 3.52 15.81 -9.37
N LEU A 29 4.16 15.56 -8.24
CA LEU A 29 3.60 15.87 -6.93
C LEU A 29 3.72 17.36 -6.55
N ASP A 30 4.53 18.12 -7.25
CA ASP A 30 4.67 19.57 -7.11
C ASP A 30 3.64 20.38 -7.93
N ASP A 31 2.94 19.71 -8.84
CA ASP A 31 1.86 20.28 -9.63
C ASP A 31 0.49 19.90 -9.07
N ARG A 32 -0.38 20.88 -8.83
CA ARG A 32 -1.68 20.67 -8.16
C ARG A 32 -2.58 19.68 -8.92
N GLU A 33 -2.66 19.81 -10.23
CA GLU A 33 -3.56 18.96 -11.04
C GLU A 33 -3.04 17.52 -11.09
N SER A 34 -1.75 17.35 -11.35
CA SER A 34 -1.09 16.05 -11.38
C SER A 34 -1.11 15.36 -10.00
N TYR A 35 -0.88 16.11 -8.92
CA TYR A 35 -0.99 15.57 -7.56
C TYR A 35 -2.43 15.16 -7.21
N THR A 36 -3.42 15.93 -7.65
CA THR A 36 -4.82 15.55 -7.49
C THR A 36 -5.12 14.24 -8.21
N ALA A 37 -4.62 14.05 -9.43
CA ALA A 37 -4.76 12.79 -10.17
C ALA A 37 -4.07 11.61 -9.46
N PHE A 38 -2.88 11.84 -8.89
CA PHE A 38 -2.18 10.85 -8.05
C PHE A 38 -3.03 10.41 -6.85
N LEU A 39 -3.64 11.35 -6.12
CA LEU A 39 -4.51 11.02 -4.99
C LEU A 39 -5.79 10.30 -5.43
N ILE A 40 -6.37 10.68 -6.56
CA ILE A 40 -7.55 10.00 -7.14
C ILE A 40 -7.20 8.55 -7.52
N ALA A 41 -6.03 8.30 -8.12
CA ALA A 41 -5.58 6.95 -8.43
C ALA A 41 -5.46 6.10 -7.15
N HIS A 42 -4.87 6.64 -6.09
CA HIS A 42 -4.82 5.96 -4.78
C HIS A 42 -6.23 5.74 -4.19
N ALA A 43 -7.12 6.71 -4.32
CA ALA A 43 -8.49 6.63 -3.80
C ALA A 43 -9.36 5.59 -4.54
N ARG A 44 -9.01 5.23 -5.76
CA ARG A 44 -9.65 4.14 -6.50
C ARG A 44 -9.22 2.75 -6.04
N ALA A 45 -8.03 2.61 -5.45
CA ALA A 45 -7.48 1.34 -5.02
C ALA A 45 -7.49 1.15 -3.49
N LEU A 46 -6.91 2.06 -2.74
CA LEU A 46 -6.65 1.91 -1.31
C LEU A 46 -7.90 1.56 -0.49
N PRO A 47 -9.05 2.26 -0.62
CA PRO A 47 -10.23 1.96 0.20
C PRO A 47 -10.76 0.54 -0.01
N ALA A 48 -10.65 0.00 -1.23
CA ALA A 48 -11.08 -1.36 -1.55
C ALA A 48 -10.17 -2.41 -0.90
N VAL A 49 -8.86 -2.21 -0.93
CA VAL A 49 -7.90 -3.10 -0.24
C VAL A 49 -8.08 -3.02 1.28
N GLU A 50 -8.23 -1.81 1.83
CA GLU A 50 -8.46 -1.61 3.27
C GLU A 50 -9.78 -2.21 3.73
N ALA A 51 -10.86 -2.11 2.95
CA ALA A 51 -12.14 -2.74 3.23
C ALA A 51 -12.03 -4.27 3.23
N TRP A 52 -11.27 -4.83 2.27
CA TRP A 52 -11.00 -6.27 2.25
C TRP A 52 -10.19 -6.70 3.47
N LEU A 53 -9.11 -5.97 3.83
CA LEU A 53 -8.31 -6.24 5.04
C LEU A 53 -9.15 -6.15 6.32
N ALA A 54 -10.02 -5.15 6.44
CA ALA A 54 -10.89 -4.98 7.61
C ALA A 54 -11.87 -6.14 7.80
N GLY A 55 -12.25 -6.81 6.73
CA GLY A 55 -13.08 -8.02 6.77
C GLY A 55 -12.33 -9.30 7.17
N GLN A 56 -11.01 -9.23 7.39
CA GLN A 56 -10.17 -10.38 7.70
C GLN A 56 -9.72 -10.39 9.17
N ALA A 57 -9.52 -11.58 9.74
CA ALA A 57 -8.84 -11.73 11.01
C ALA A 57 -7.32 -11.63 10.79
N ILE A 58 -6.73 -10.48 11.09
CA ILE A 58 -5.29 -10.23 10.94
C ILE A 58 -4.67 -10.10 12.32
N ALA A 59 -3.62 -10.89 12.59
CA ALA A 59 -2.94 -10.92 13.88
C ALA A 59 -1.93 -9.76 14.09
N PHE A 60 -1.97 -8.73 13.26
CA PHE A 60 -1.10 -7.57 13.34
C PHE A 60 -1.94 -6.28 13.37
N PRO A 61 -1.66 -5.32 14.27
CA PRO A 61 -2.35 -4.04 14.30
C PRO A 61 -1.95 -3.21 13.07
N TRP A 62 -2.93 -2.85 12.23
CA TRP A 62 -2.75 -1.98 11.09
C TRP A 62 -3.78 -0.84 11.13
N ARG A 63 -3.50 0.24 10.43
CA ARG A 63 -4.35 1.45 10.43
C ARG A 63 -4.75 1.80 9.01
N ALA A 64 -6.05 2.01 8.80
CA ALA A 64 -6.55 2.54 7.54
C ALA A 64 -6.06 3.98 7.31
N ARG A 65 -5.88 4.35 6.04
CA ARG A 65 -5.45 5.68 5.61
C ARG A 65 -6.47 6.39 4.73
N ARG A 66 -7.59 5.74 4.44
CA ARG A 66 -8.64 6.29 3.57
C ARG A 66 -9.16 7.65 4.05
N GLU A 67 -9.20 7.88 5.37
CA GLU A 67 -9.68 9.15 5.93
C GLU A 67 -8.70 10.28 5.66
N ALA A 68 -7.39 10.04 5.78
CA ALA A 68 -6.37 11.01 5.44
C ALA A 68 -6.39 11.34 3.94
N LEU A 69 -6.60 10.33 3.09
CA LEU A 69 -6.74 10.49 1.64
C LEU A 69 -8.00 11.30 1.29
N ALA A 70 -9.12 11.04 1.96
CA ALA A 70 -10.35 11.80 1.78
C ALA A 70 -10.19 13.27 2.20
N ALA A 71 -9.47 13.53 3.31
CA ALA A 71 -9.18 14.88 3.78
C ALA A 71 -8.33 15.66 2.76
N ASP A 72 -7.30 15.02 2.18
CA ASP A 72 -6.47 15.66 1.16
C ASP A 72 -7.26 15.97 -0.12
N LEU A 73 -8.10 15.05 -0.59
CA LEU A 73 -8.96 15.30 -1.74
C LEU A 73 -9.97 16.43 -1.48
N ALA A 74 -10.61 16.43 -0.30
CA ALA A 74 -11.53 17.50 0.11
C ALA A 74 -10.83 18.88 0.13
N ALA A 75 -9.59 18.95 0.64
CA ALA A 75 -8.79 20.16 0.63
C ALA A 75 -8.44 20.66 -0.79
N LEU A 76 -8.46 19.74 -1.76
CA LEU A 76 -8.28 20.07 -3.19
C LEU A 76 -9.61 20.35 -3.91
N GLY A 77 -10.75 20.31 -3.20
CA GLY A 77 -12.08 20.51 -3.75
C GLY A 77 -12.59 19.32 -4.56
N ARG A 78 -12.17 18.11 -4.18
CA ARG A 78 -12.55 16.85 -4.82
C ARG A 78 -13.22 15.91 -3.84
N ASP A 79 -14.23 15.19 -4.32
CA ASP A 79 -14.83 14.08 -3.60
C ASP A 79 -14.00 12.80 -3.80
N MET A 80 -14.18 11.85 -2.88
CA MET A 80 -13.63 10.51 -3.04
C MET A 80 -14.28 9.83 -4.24
N PRO A 81 -13.50 9.28 -5.19
CA PRO A 81 -14.07 8.52 -6.30
C PRO A 81 -14.63 7.18 -5.80
N GLU A 82 -15.50 6.58 -6.61
CA GLU A 82 -15.91 5.19 -6.39
C GLU A 82 -14.69 4.26 -6.50
N PRO A 83 -14.41 3.45 -5.46
CA PRO A 83 -13.30 2.50 -5.51
C PRO A 83 -13.53 1.40 -6.55
N LEU A 84 -12.44 0.91 -7.14
CA LEU A 84 -12.48 -0.30 -7.94
C LEU A 84 -12.81 -1.52 -7.07
N SER A 85 -13.34 -2.57 -7.68
CA SER A 85 -13.65 -3.82 -6.99
C SER A 85 -12.38 -4.63 -6.73
N PHE A 86 -12.08 -4.96 -5.48
CA PHE A 86 -10.93 -5.76 -5.07
C PHE A 86 -11.36 -7.12 -4.51
N SER A 87 -10.67 -8.17 -4.91
CA SER A 87 -10.80 -9.51 -4.33
C SER A 87 -9.45 -10.21 -4.32
N CYS A 88 -9.21 -11.00 -3.28
CA CYS A 88 -8.01 -11.79 -3.08
C CYS A 88 -8.37 -13.08 -2.33
N ALA A 89 -7.45 -14.05 -2.30
CA ALA A 89 -7.56 -15.22 -1.42
C ALA A 89 -7.63 -14.78 0.04
N THR A 90 -8.33 -15.55 0.88
CA THR A 90 -8.62 -15.16 2.27
C THR A 90 -7.86 -15.98 3.32
N ASP A 91 -6.90 -16.81 2.89
CA ASP A 91 -6.01 -17.53 3.80
C ASP A 91 -5.03 -16.57 4.50
N GLU A 92 -4.39 -17.06 5.56
CA GLU A 92 -3.50 -16.23 6.38
C GLU A 92 -2.33 -15.64 5.58
N ALA A 93 -1.70 -16.45 4.72
CA ALA A 93 -0.59 -15.99 3.90
C ALA A 93 -1.00 -14.86 2.95
N ALA A 94 -2.18 -14.97 2.33
CA ALA A 94 -2.72 -13.93 1.46
C ALA A 94 -2.98 -12.62 2.22
N ARG A 95 -3.49 -12.69 3.45
CA ARG A 95 -3.67 -11.52 4.32
C ARG A 95 -2.36 -10.81 4.61
N TRP A 96 -1.32 -11.57 4.95
CA TRP A 96 0.02 -11.02 5.18
C TRP A 96 0.64 -10.43 3.92
N GLY A 97 0.44 -11.06 2.76
CA GLY A 97 0.90 -10.55 1.47
C GLY A 97 0.25 -9.23 1.10
N ALA A 98 -1.07 -9.11 1.26
CA ALA A 98 -1.79 -7.87 1.02
C ALA A 98 -1.39 -6.76 2.01
N LEU A 99 -1.22 -7.12 3.29
CA LEU A 99 -0.79 -6.19 4.33
C LEU A 99 0.66 -5.72 4.08
N TYR A 100 1.53 -6.60 3.59
CA TYR A 100 2.91 -6.25 3.23
C TYR A 100 2.96 -5.10 2.21
N VAL A 101 2.14 -5.14 1.17
CA VAL A 101 2.09 -4.07 0.17
C VAL A 101 1.49 -2.79 0.77
N THR A 102 0.38 -2.93 1.50
CA THR A 102 -0.34 -1.79 2.08
C THR A 102 0.51 -1.06 3.12
N GLU A 103 1.17 -1.79 4.00
CA GLU A 103 2.07 -1.21 5.00
C GLU A 103 3.39 -0.74 4.36
N GLY A 104 3.94 -1.49 3.41
CA GLY A 104 5.15 -1.07 2.67
C GLY A 104 4.98 0.26 1.94
N SER A 105 3.78 0.55 1.43
CA SER A 105 3.49 1.82 0.76
C SER A 105 3.60 3.05 1.70
N ARG A 106 3.52 2.86 3.02
CA ARG A 106 3.78 3.94 4.00
C ARG A 106 5.23 4.44 3.95
N LEU A 107 6.19 3.54 3.69
CA LEU A 107 7.59 3.94 3.50
C LEU A 107 7.76 4.79 2.24
N GLY A 108 7.10 4.42 1.16
CA GLY A 108 7.07 5.22 -0.07
C GLY A 108 6.54 6.63 0.21
N GLY A 109 5.47 6.75 1.00
CA GLY A 109 4.89 8.04 1.40
C GLY A 109 5.90 8.97 2.07
N VAL A 110 6.75 8.46 2.95
CA VAL A 110 7.81 9.25 3.63
C VAL A 110 8.79 9.89 2.63
N MET A 111 9.05 9.23 1.51
CA MET A 111 9.92 9.76 0.46
C MET A 111 9.16 10.73 -0.45
N LEU A 112 7.93 10.37 -0.83
CA LEU A 112 7.09 11.14 -1.76
C LEU A 112 6.62 12.46 -1.18
N VAL A 113 6.32 12.52 0.13
CA VAL A 113 5.85 13.75 0.79
C VAL A 113 6.77 14.94 0.60
N ARG A 114 8.07 14.69 0.44
CA ARG A 114 9.09 15.72 0.21
C ARG A 114 8.98 16.36 -1.17
N GLN A 115 8.31 15.72 -2.11
CA GLN A 115 8.10 16.19 -3.48
C GLN A 115 6.77 16.95 -3.63
N VAL A 116 5.90 16.89 -2.61
CA VAL A 116 4.60 17.57 -2.66
C VAL A 116 4.79 19.08 -2.66
N GLY A 117 4.13 19.73 -3.61
CA GLY A 117 4.20 21.18 -3.80
C GLY A 117 3.82 21.97 -2.54
N LYS A 118 4.45 23.12 -2.38
CA LYS A 118 4.17 24.00 -1.22
C LYS A 118 2.69 24.42 -1.19
N GLY A 119 2.06 24.25 -0.04
CA GLY A 119 0.65 24.61 0.16
C GLY A 119 -0.35 23.54 -0.30
N LEU A 120 0.12 22.41 -0.85
CA LEU A 120 -0.74 21.27 -1.14
C LEU A 120 -0.94 20.39 0.12
N PRO A 121 -2.11 19.74 0.28
CA PRO A 121 -2.38 18.86 1.40
C PRO A 121 -1.50 17.61 1.31
N ARG A 122 -1.13 17.03 2.46
CA ARG A 122 -0.19 15.90 2.52
C ARG A 122 -0.49 14.89 3.62
N ALA A 123 -1.67 14.95 4.23
CA ALA A 123 -2.07 14.07 5.34
C ALA A 123 -1.95 12.59 4.98
N TYR A 124 -2.31 12.22 3.75
CA TYR A 124 -2.19 10.85 3.27
C TYR A 124 -0.73 10.36 3.23
N LEU A 125 0.17 11.13 2.65
CA LEU A 125 1.58 10.76 2.55
C LEU A 125 2.33 10.90 3.89
N GLU A 126 1.86 11.76 4.79
CA GLU A 126 2.37 11.91 6.15
C GLU A 126 1.87 10.83 7.11
N SER A 127 0.85 10.03 6.73
CA SER A 127 0.36 8.89 7.50
C SER A 127 1.30 7.68 7.43
N GLY A 128 2.60 7.91 7.55
CA GLY A 128 3.65 6.92 7.53
C GLY A 128 3.79 6.13 8.82
N PHE A 129 4.89 5.41 8.94
CA PHE A 129 5.27 4.71 10.16
C PHE A 129 5.91 5.63 11.19
N GLY A 130 5.62 5.36 12.46
CA GLY A 130 6.46 5.80 13.55
C GLY A 130 7.81 5.06 13.60
N PRO A 131 8.73 5.54 14.46
CA PRO A 131 10.04 4.90 14.62
C PRO A 131 9.92 3.41 14.98
N GLY A 132 10.52 2.55 14.17
CA GLY A 132 10.57 1.10 14.42
C GLY A 132 9.34 0.31 13.93
N GLU A 133 8.20 0.91 13.64
CA GLU A 133 6.98 0.20 13.25
C GLU A 133 7.18 -0.71 12.02
N TRP A 134 7.92 -0.27 11.01
CA TRP A 134 8.21 -1.10 9.85
C TRP A 134 9.10 -2.31 10.19
N ARG A 135 10.07 -2.13 11.08
CA ARG A 135 10.89 -3.24 11.56
C ARG A 135 10.03 -4.25 12.30
N ASP A 136 9.14 -3.79 13.17
CA ASP A 136 8.27 -4.63 13.98
C ASP A 136 7.26 -5.39 13.10
N PHE A 137 6.73 -4.74 12.07
CA PHE A 137 5.92 -5.39 11.03
C PHE A 137 6.70 -6.53 10.34
N ARG A 138 7.93 -6.25 9.89
CA ARG A 138 8.75 -7.27 9.23
C ARG A 138 9.05 -8.47 10.15
N HIS A 139 9.34 -8.23 11.42
CA HIS A 139 9.55 -9.29 12.39
C HIS A 139 8.28 -10.13 12.59
N ALA A 140 7.12 -9.50 12.65
CA ALA A 140 5.85 -10.21 12.78
C ALA A 140 5.54 -11.06 11.52
N LEU A 141 5.78 -10.52 10.33
CA LEU A 141 5.66 -11.23 9.07
C LEU A 141 6.61 -12.44 9.00
N ASP A 142 7.88 -12.23 9.38
CA ASP A 142 8.89 -13.30 9.40
C ASP A 142 8.52 -14.41 10.38
N ALA A 143 7.89 -14.07 11.50
CA ALA A 143 7.41 -15.02 12.51
C ALA A 143 6.13 -15.77 12.10
N ALA A 144 5.30 -15.16 11.26
CA ALA A 144 4.05 -15.76 10.77
C ALA A 144 4.28 -16.76 9.62
N ALA A 145 5.40 -16.63 8.91
CA ALA A 145 5.73 -17.48 7.78
C ALA A 145 6.09 -18.89 8.24
N ASP A 146 5.35 -19.87 7.75
CA ASP A 146 5.49 -21.28 8.14
C ASP A 146 6.43 -22.03 7.18
N ASP A 147 6.11 -22.05 5.89
CA ASP A 147 6.82 -22.79 4.87
C ASP A 147 6.93 -22.02 3.53
N GLU A 148 7.57 -22.64 2.55
CA GLU A 148 7.73 -22.06 1.21
C GLU A 148 6.38 -21.88 0.50
N ALA A 149 5.43 -22.80 0.68
CA ALA A 149 4.10 -22.70 0.08
C ALA A 149 3.30 -21.55 0.71
N TRP A 150 3.51 -21.24 2.00
CA TRP A 150 2.96 -20.05 2.63
C TRP A 150 3.51 -18.78 1.98
N ILE A 151 4.84 -18.73 1.74
CA ILE A 151 5.48 -17.58 1.08
C ILE A 151 4.98 -17.41 -0.35
N ASP A 152 4.77 -18.51 -1.08
CA ASP A 152 4.21 -18.48 -2.44
C ASP A 152 2.82 -17.84 -2.46
N ARG A 153 1.94 -18.21 -1.52
CA ARG A 153 0.60 -17.62 -1.39
C ARG A 153 0.65 -16.15 -0.99
N ALA A 154 1.54 -15.78 -0.07
CA ALA A 154 1.74 -14.39 0.34
C ALA A 154 2.27 -13.52 -0.82
N ALA A 155 3.23 -14.04 -1.59
CA ALA A 155 3.75 -13.36 -2.77
C ALA A 155 2.67 -13.15 -3.85
N ALA A 156 1.87 -14.18 -4.14
CA ALA A 156 0.76 -14.09 -5.09
C ALA A 156 -0.28 -13.02 -4.67
N ALA A 157 -0.59 -12.93 -3.38
CA ALA A 157 -1.49 -11.90 -2.86
C ALA A 157 -0.87 -10.50 -2.95
N ALA A 158 0.41 -10.36 -2.64
CA ALA A 158 1.12 -9.09 -2.79
C ALA A 158 1.15 -8.63 -4.25
N GLU A 159 1.45 -9.51 -5.19
CA GLU A 159 1.40 -9.23 -6.63
C GLU A 159 -0.01 -8.83 -7.08
N ARG A 160 -1.05 -9.46 -6.54
CA ARG A 160 -2.44 -9.11 -6.81
C ARG A 160 -2.75 -7.67 -6.37
N VAL A 161 -2.25 -7.24 -5.21
CA VAL A 161 -2.41 -5.86 -4.73
C VAL A 161 -1.63 -4.88 -5.62
N PHE A 162 -0.39 -5.18 -5.99
CA PHE A 162 0.38 -4.34 -6.91
C PHE A 162 -0.33 -4.18 -8.26
N ALA A 163 -0.81 -5.28 -8.86
CA ALA A 163 -1.56 -5.24 -10.12
C ALA A 163 -2.83 -4.39 -10.01
N PHE A 164 -3.50 -4.44 -8.85
CA PHE A 164 -4.69 -3.65 -8.58
C PHE A 164 -4.39 -2.15 -8.51
N TYR A 165 -3.30 -1.75 -7.83
CA TYR A 165 -2.85 -0.36 -7.82
C TYR A 165 -2.46 0.12 -9.23
N LYS A 166 -1.77 -0.71 -10.00
CA LYS A 166 -1.47 -0.37 -11.40
C LYS A 166 -2.73 -0.13 -12.22
N GLN A 167 -3.77 -0.93 -12.01
CA GLN A 167 -5.07 -0.76 -12.71
C GLN A 167 -5.74 0.57 -12.35
N ALA A 168 -5.52 1.09 -11.14
CA ALA A 168 -6.09 2.33 -10.66
C ALA A 168 -5.36 3.58 -11.16
N ALA A 169 -4.06 3.46 -11.48
CA ALA A 169 -3.23 4.53 -12.01
C ALA A 169 -3.61 4.86 -13.47
#